data_d0cb6bef9f1ab7d01833314ebc134b35
#
_entry.id   d0cb6bef9f1ab7d01833314ebc134b35
#
_cell.length_a   1.000
_cell.length_b   1.000
_cell.length_c   1.000
_cell.angle_alpha   90.00
_cell.angle_beta   90.00
_cell.angle_gamma   90.00
#
_symmetry.space_group_name_H-M   'P 1'
#
loop_
_entity.id
_entity.type
_entity.pdbx_description
1 polymer ?
#
loop_
_entity_poly.entity_id
_entity_poly.type
_entity_poly.pdbx_seq_one_letter_code
_entity_poly.pdbx_strand_id
1 'polypeptide(L)'
;MKEAIARSGADPALMNYVVVGNCVPTESRSPYVSRVASIQAGLPMSSVALTINRLCGSALQAVVSSSQNILLGDSDYGIGGGVEVMSRGGYLSQAMRNGARMGDTKLIDMMVAVLTDPFGVGHMGITAENLATKHNLSREDQDAFALESQNRAAKAIAEGQFKDQIVPITISTRKGDVTFDTDEHPRATTMEALAKMKPAFKKDGSVTAGNASGINDAASFLVLAEAGVAAKNGQKPLARVAGYAVAGVPNEVMGEGPIPATKIALERAGLKLDQIDVIESNEAFAAQALSVTKVLGFDPAKVNVNGGAIALGHPVGATGAIIATKCIHELHRTGKRYGLATMCIGGGQGIAVVFERL
;
A
#
# COMPACT_ATOMS: atom_id res chain seq x y z
N MET A 1 -3.90 8.21 12.03
CA MET A 1 -2.81 8.97 12.69
C MET A 1 -3.06 9.10 14.21
N LYS A 2 -4.12 9.76 14.66
CA LYS A 2 -4.41 9.93 16.10
C LYS A 2 -4.33 8.62 16.90
N GLU A 3 -4.97 7.57 16.40
CA GLU A 3 -4.96 6.25 17.02
C GLU A 3 -3.55 5.60 17.01
N ALA A 4 -2.79 5.74 15.92
CA ALA A 4 -1.43 5.23 15.87
C ALA A 4 -0.52 5.87 16.94
N ILE A 5 -0.68 7.17 17.17
CA ILE A 5 0.03 7.88 18.25
C ILE A 5 -0.41 7.33 19.62
N ALA A 6 -1.70 7.19 19.86
CA ALA A 6 -2.21 6.65 21.13
C ALA A 6 -1.69 5.24 21.41
N ARG A 7 -1.72 4.35 20.40
CA ARG A 7 -1.21 2.97 20.52
C ARG A 7 0.31 2.89 20.71
N SER A 8 1.07 3.86 20.19
CA SER A 8 2.52 3.90 20.37
C SER A 8 2.96 4.25 21.80
N GLY A 9 2.06 4.82 22.60
CA GLY A 9 2.38 5.33 23.94
C GLY A 9 3.34 6.54 23.94
N ALA A 10 3.61 7.12 22.78
CA ALA A 10 4.47 8.30 22.68
C ALA A 10 3.66 9.58 22.88
N ASP A 11 4.28 10.57 23.52
CA ASP A 11 3.68 11.90 23.69
C ASP A 11 3.54 12.59 22.33
N PRO A 12 2.33 13.01 21.92
CA PRO A 12 2.14 13.78 20.69
C PRO A 12 3.02 15.04 20.61
N ALA A 13 3.38 15.64 21.72
CA ALA A 13 4.23 16.84 21.79
C ALA A 13 5.67 16.56 21.27
N LEU A 14 6.10 15.30 21.27
CA LEU A 14 7.43 14.88 20.75
C LEU A 14 7.42 14.61 19.25
N MET A 15 6.23 14.53 18.62
CA MET A 15 6.07 14.22 17.19
C MET A 15 6.33 15.48 16.36
N ASN A 16 7.52 15.63 15.83
CA ASN A 16 7.93 16.84 15.12
C ASN A 16 8.05 16.68 13.58
N TYR A 17 7.96 15.46 13.06
CA TYR A 17 8.06 15.21 11.62
C TYR A 17 7.00 14.22 11.11
N VAL A 18 6.26 14.61 10.07
CA VAL A 18 5.18 13.79 9.50
C VAL A 18 5.33 13.68 7.99
N VAL A 19 5.33 12.46 7.47
CA VAL A 19 5.33 12.19 6.03
C VAL A 19 4.08 11.39 5.66
N VAL A 20 3.30 11.90 4.72
CA VAL A 20 2.05 11.25 4.28
C VAL A 20 2.04 11.05 2.78
N GLY A 21 1.83 9.81 2.37
CA GLY A 21 1.56 9.45 0.98
C GLY A 21 0.13 9.81 0.59
N ASN A 22 -0.02 10.50 -0.55
CA ASN A 22 -1.32 10.77 -1.18
C ASN A 22 -1.10 10.97 -2.68
N CYS A 23 -1.83 10.27 -3.52
CA CYS A 23 -1.62 10.28 -4.96
C CYS A 23 -2.61 11.16 -5.70
N VAL A 24 -3.89 11.11 -5.32
CA VAL A 24 -4.97 11.80 -6.02
C VAL A 24 -5.60 12.84 -5.09
N PRO A 25 -5.43 14.14 -5.37
CA PRO A 25 -6.17 15.18 -4.68
C PRO A 25 -7.69 15.05 -4.94
N THR A 26 -8.49 15.01 -3.88
CA THR A 26 -9.94 14.82 -3.95
C THR A 26 -10.74 16.03 -3.47
N GLU A 27 -10.06 16.99 -2.84
CA GLU A 27 -10.66 18.25 -2.36
C GLU A 27 -9.60 19.37 -2.31
N SER A 28 -10.03 20.59 -2.10
CA SER A 28 -9.15 21.78 -2.08
C SER A 28 -8.07 21.74 -0.99
N ARG A 29 -8.27 20.97 0.09
CA ARG A 29 -7.29 20.80 1.18
C ARG A 29 -6.33 19.65 0.96
N SER A 30 -6.51 18.82 -0.06
CA SER A 30 -5.65 17.65 -0.32
C SER A 30 -4.16 17.99 -0.43
N PRO A 31 -3.73 19.13 -1.01
CA PRO A 31 -2.31 19.52 -1.00
C PRO A 31 -1.71 19.69 0.39
N TYR A 32 -2.55 19.94 1.40
CA TYR A 32 -2.17 20.12 2.80
C TYR A 32 -2.47 18.90 3.67
N VAL A 33 -2.81 17.76 3.09
CA VAL A 33 -3.35 16.60 3.83
C VAL A 33 -2.45 16.16 4.99
N SER A 34 -1.14 16.15 4.81
CA SER A 34 -0.18 15.81 5.85
C SER A 34 -0.25 16.80 7.02
N ARG A 35 -0.25 18.10 6.72
CA ARG A 35 -0.29 19.17 7.73
C ARG A 35 -1.63 19.22 8.44
N VAL A 36 -2.74 19.13 7.72
CA VAL A 36 -4.08 19.10 8.29
C VAL A 36 -4.24 17.90 9.23
N ALA A 37 -3.84 16.71 8.77
CA ALA A 37 -3.93 15.47 9.55
C ALA A 37 -3.07 15.54 10.82
N SER A 38 -1.85 16.08 10.75
CA SER A 38 -0.95 16.19 11.91
C SER A 38 -1.52 17.11 13.00
N ILE A 39 -1.98 18.31 12.62
CA ILE A 39 -2.57 19.25 13.58
C ILE A 39 -3.88 18.71 14.20
N GLN A 40 -4.75 18.13 13.38
CA GLN A 40 -5.98 17.50 13.87
C GLN A 40 -5.74 16.24 14.72
N ALA A 41 -4.59 15.60 14.56
CA ALA A 41 -4.17 14.49 15.41
C ALA A 41 -3.60 14.94 16.77
N GLY A 42 -3.42 16.26 16.98
CA GLY A 42 -2.94 16.83 18.25
C GLY A 42 -1.43 17.08 18.30
N LEU A 43 -0.74 17.06 17.15
CA LEU A 43 0.68 17.41 17.10
C LEU A 43 0.89 18.92 17.34
N PRO A 44 2.05 19.33 17.87
CA PRO A 44 2.35 20.74 18.10
C PRO A 44 2.38 21.53 16.78
N MET A 45 2.04 22.83 16.86
CA MET A 45 2.12 23.73 15.69
C MET A 45 3.53 23.87 15.13
N SER A 46 4.55 23.59 15.92
CA SER A 46 5.96 23.55 15.51
C SER A 46 6.33 22.31 14.70
N SER A 47 5.49 21.24 14.70
CA SER A 47 5.74 20.06 13.87
C SER A 47 5.74 20.43 12.39
N VAL A 48 6.50 19.72 11.58
CA VAL A 48 6.53 19.90 10.13
C VAL A 48 5.93 18.70 9.41
N ALA A 49 5.38 18.91 8.23
CA ALA A 49 4.67 17.87 7.50
C ALA A 49 4.98 17.93 6.01
N LEU A 50 5.19 16.75 5.42
CA LEU A 50 5.47 16.56 4.00
C LEU A 50 4.42 15.61 3.39
N THR A 51 3.77 16.04 2.31
CA THR A 51 2.96 15.17 1.46
C THR A 51 3.81 14.68 0.30
N ILE A 52 3.84 13.38 0.06
CA ILE A 52 4.62 12.78 -1.02
C ILE A 52 3.76 11.95 -1.96
N ASN A 53 4.18 11.88 -3.20
CA ASN A 53 3.59 11.03 -4.22
C ASN A 53 4.68 10.19 -4.90
N ARG A 54 4.65 8.89 -4.65
CA ARG A 54 5.37 7.83 -5.37
C ARG A 54 4.36 6.79 -5.83
N LEU A 55 3.18 7.23 -6.27
CA LEU A 55 2.06 6.37 -6.66
C LEU A 55 1.81 5.27 -5.62
N CYS A 56 1.68 4.00 -6.05
CA CYS A 56 1.42 2.87 -5.16
C CYS A 56 2.39 2.77 -3.97
N GLY A 57 3.65 3.17 -4.14
CA GLY A 57 4.69 3.13 -3.12
C GLY A 57 4.68 4.28 -2.12
N SER A 58 3.76 5.25 -2.21
CA SER A 58 3.79 6.49 -1.43
C SER A 58 3.85 6.28 0.07
N ALA A 59 2.97 5.46 0.64
CA ALA A 59 2.95 5.25 2.09
C ALA A 59 4.17 4.49 2.59
N LEU A 60 4.68 3.50 1.84
CA LEU A 60 5.90 2.79 2.23
C LEU A 60 7.13 3.71 2.12
N GLN A 61 7.15 4.59 1.09
CA GLN A 61 8.15 5.66 0.98
C GLN A 61 8.03 6.67 2.15
N ALA A 62 6.82 6.98 2.59
CA ALA A 62 6.63 7.86 3.74
C ALA A 62 7.25 7.28 5.02
N VAL A 63 7.12 5.98 5.25
CA VAL A 63 7.80 5.27 6.34
C VAL A 63 9.31 5.35 6.18
N VAL A 64 9.84 5.10 4.97
CA VAL A 64 11.28 5.21 4.67
C VAL A 64 11.77 6.64 4.89
N SER A 65 11.07 7.65 4.38
CA SER A 65 11.48 9.06 4.51
C SER A 65 11.44 9.53 5.97
N SER A 66 10.45 9.10 6.75
CA SER A 66 10.41 9.36 8.19
C SER A 66 11.58 8.69 8.91
N SER A 67 11.93 7.44 8.56
CA SER A 67 13.10 6.75 9.09
C SER A 67 14.41 7.48 8.74
N GLN A 68 14.53 7.99 7.51
CA GLN A 68 15.71 8.75 7.08
C GLN A 68 15.91 10.02 7.88
N ASN A 69 14.83 10.78 8.18
CA ASN A 69 14.93 11.97 9.02
C ASN A 69 15.42 11.64 10.45
N ILE A 70 14.96 10.50 11.01
CA ILE A 70 15.43 10.03 12.30
C ILE A 70 16.92 9.63 12.23
N LEU A 71 17.32 8.89 11.22
CA LEU A 71 18.71 8.47 11.02
C LEU A 71 19.67 9.64 10.82
N LEU A 72 19.21 10.74 10.21
CA LEU A 72 20.00 11.97 10.01
C LEU A 72 20.03 12.86 11.27
N GLY A 73 19.22 12.56 12.29
CA GLY A 73 19.13 13.36 13.51
C GLY A 73 18.23 14.61 13.36
N ASP A 74 17.46 14.71 12.28
CA ASP A 74 16.53 15.83 12.10
C ASP A 74 15.30 15.71 13.03
N SER A 75 15.02 14.51 13.52
CA SER A 75 13.86 14.20 14.36
C SER A 75 14.10 12.95 15.18
N ASP A 76 13.70 12.97 16.46
CA ASP A 76 13.69 11.77 17.31
C ASP A 76 12.44 10.92 17.11
N TYR A 77 11.32 11.56 16.73
CA TYR A 77 10.04 10.90 16.45
C TYR A 77 9.49 11.36 15.13
N GLY A 78 8.94 10.42 14.38
CA GLY A 78 8.28 10.71 13.13
C GLY A 78 7.03 9.87 12.92
N ILE A 79 6.18 10.31 11.99
CA ILE A 79 5.03 9.55 11.52
C ILE A 79 5.17 9.34 10.03
N GLY A 80 5.13 8.08 9.61
CA GLY A 80 5.08 7.68 8.21
C GLY A 80 3.78 6.95 7.91
N GLY A 81 3.14 7.26 6.79
CA GLY A 81 1.91 6.58 6.40
C GLY A 81 1.30 7.14 5.14
N GLY A 82 0.04 6.85 4.89
CA GLY A 82 -0.64 7.36 3.71
C GLY A 82 -2.15 7.36 3.85
N VAL A 83 -2.76 8.09 2.97
CA VAL A 83 -4.22 8.19 2.81
C VAL A 83 -4.57 8.28 1.33
N GLU A 84 -5.62 7.58 0.94
CA GLU A 84 -6.20 7.71 -0.39
C GLU A 84 -7.71 7.61 -0.30
N VAL A 85 -8.41 8.44 -1.05
CA VAL A 85 -9.87 8.41 -1.18
C VAL A 85 -10.19 8.29 -2.68
N MET A 86 -10.00 7.07 -3.18
CA MET A 86 -10.13 6.79 -4.62
C MET A 86 -11.57 6.96 -5.11
N SER A 87 -12.56 6.71 -4.24
CA SER A 87 -13.99 6.91 -4.54
C SER A 87 -14.37 8.37 -4.84
N ARG A 88 -13.46 9.32 -4.53
CA ARG A 88 -13.67 10.77 -4.74
C ARG A 88 -12.68 11.38 -5.72
N GLY A 89 -12.01 10.56 -6.54
CA GLY A 89 -11.12 11.05 -7.58
C GLY A 89 -11.81 12.10 -8.46
N GLY A 90 -11.19 13.28 -8.59
CA GLY A 90 -11.77 14.39 -9.32
C GLY A 90 -11.53 14.30 -10.82
N TYR A 91 -12.10 15.25 -11.55
CA TYR A 91 -11.87 15.44 -12.97
C TYR A 91 -11.06 16.70 -13.24
N LEU A 92 -10.06 16.62 -14.10
CA LEU A 92 -9.20 17.74 -14.51
C LEU A 92 -9.66 18.30 -15.84
N SER A 93 -9.92 19.60 -15.89
CA SER A 93 -10.11 20.34 -17.14
C SER A 93 -8.91 21.26 -17.43
N GLN A 94 -8.18 20.98 -18.49
CA GLN A 94 -7.03 21.77 -18.91
C GLN A 94 -7.42 23.12 -19.52
N ALA A 95 -8.61 23.18 -20.16
CA ALA A 95 -9.06 24.38 -20.86
C ALA A 95 -9.65 25.46 -19.96
N MET A 96 -10.20 25.09 -18.77
CA MET A 96 -11.03 26.01 -17.98
C MET A 96 -10.28 27.22 -17.43
N ARG A 97 -8.99 27.11 -17.09
CA ARG A 97 -8.24 28.26 -16.57
C ARG A 97 -8.09 29.39 -17.60
N ASN A 98 -7.88 29.06 -18.86
CA ASN A 98 -7.70 30.02 -19.95
C ASN A 98 -8.98 30.18 -20.79
N GLY A 99 -10.04 29.45 -20.47
CA GLY A 99 -11.32 29.39 -21.21
C GLY A 99 -11.24 28.49 -22.45
N ALA A 100 -12.33 27.80 -22.75
CA ALA A 100 -12.52 27.11 -24.01
C ALA A 100 -13.19 28.07 -24.99
N ARG A 101 -12.40 28.59 -25.95
CA ARG A 101 -12.85 29.67 -26.83
C ARG A 101 -13.92 29.22 -27.85
N MET A 102 -13.77 28.01 -28.40
CA MET A 102 -14.67 27.42 -29.39
C MET A 102 -14.52 25.91 -29.41
N GLY A 103 -15.62 25.17 -29.49
CA GLY A 103 -15.67 23.72 -29.50
C GLY A 103 -15.71 23.09 -28.09
N ASP A 104 -15.75 21.76 -28.04
CA ASP A 104 -15.87 20.98 -26.83
C ASP A 104 -14.56 20.98 -26.02
N THR A 105 -14.67 20.82 -24.68
CA THR A 105 -13.54 20.54 -23.82
C THR A 105 -13.68 19.19 -23.15
N LYS A 106 -12.54 18.54 -22.88
CA LYS A 106 -12.52 17.23 -22.19
C LYS A 106 -12.31 17.42 -20.69
N LEU A 107 -12.96 16.56 -19.92
CA LEU A 107 -12.68 16.32 -18.51
C LEU A 107 -11.88 15.01 -18.41
N ILE A 108 -10.71 15.06 -17.80
CA ILE A 108 -9.83 13.89 -17.59
C ILE A 108 -10.16 13.31 -16.22
N ASP A 109 -10.59 12.05 -16.20
CA ASP A 109 -10.77 11.31 -14.95
C ASP A 109 -9.41 11.03 -14.30
N MET A 110 -9.17 11.63 -13.13
CA MET A 110 -7.89 11.52 -12.42
C MET A 110 -7.67 10.14 -11.81
N MET A 111 -8.73 9.35 -11.59
CA MET A 111 -8.59 7.97 -11.18
C MET A 111 -8.05 7.09 -12.30
N VAL A 112 -8.59 7.25 -13.50
CA VAL A 112 -8.06 6.56 -14.69
C VAL A 112 -6.65 7.08 -15.03
N ALA A 113 -6.42 8.38 -14.88
CA ALA A 113 -5.12 8.99 -15.17
C ALA A 113 -3.99 8.44 -14.28
N VAL A 114 -4.22 8.29 -12.96
CA VAL A 114 -3.21 7.75 -12.04
C VAL A 114 -2.92 6.27 -12.29
N LEU A 115 -3.85 5.54 -12.91
CA LEU A 115 -3.72 4.14 -13.28
C LEU A 115 -3.32 3.94 -14.76
N THR A 116 -2.96 5.01 -15.46
CA THR A 116 -2.52 4.98 -16.85
C THR A 116 -1.04 5.33 -16.94
N ASP A 117 -0.29 4.51 -17.67
CA ASP A 117 1.14 4.72 -17.90
C ASP A 117 1.37 5.99 -18.72
N PRO A 118 2.24 6.93 -18.25
CA PRO A 118 2.45 8.19 -18.93
C PRO A 118 3.33 8.07 -20.18
N PHE A 119 3.97 6.92 -20.40
CA PHE A 119 4.87 6.67 -21.51
C PHE A 119 4.19 5.94 -22.68
N GLY A 120 2.87 5.72 -22.60
CA GLY A 120 2.07 5.24 -23.71
C GLY A 120 1.75 3.75 -23.74
N VAL A 121 2.07 2.99 -22.68
CA VAL A 121 1.68 1.57 -22.58
C VAL A 121 0.16 1.40 -22.43
N GLY A 122 -0.49 2.36 -21.78
CA GLY A 122 -1.92 2.33 -21.49
C GLY A 122 -2.21 2.11 -19.99
N HIS A 123 -3.38 1.58 -19.67
CA HIS A 123 -3.77 1.31 -18.29
C HIS A 123 -2.82 0.29 -17.63
N MET A 124 -2.57 0.39 -16.31
CA MET A 124 -1.70 -0.54 -15.56
C MET A 124 -2.08 -2.01 -15.76
N GLY A 125 -3.35 -2.32 -16.02
CA GLY A 125 -3.79 -3.67 -16.39
C GLY A 125 -3.15 -4.21 -17.69
N ILE A 126 -2.75 -3.35 -18.63
CA ILE A 126 -1.99 -3.77 -19.83
C ILE A 126 -0.58 -4.22 -19.42
N THR A 127 0.05 -3.55 -18.45
CA THR A 127 1.35 -4.00 -17.93
C THR A 127 1.25 -5.36 -17.25
N ALA A 128 0.11 -5.66 -16.61
CA ALA A 128 -0.18 -6.99 -16.05
C ALA A 128 -0.37 -8.06 -17.13
N GLU A 129 -1.03 -7.74 -18.24
CA GLU A 129 -1.11 -8.63 -19.42
C GLU A 129 0.26 -8.91 -20.02
N ASN A 130 1.14 -7.89 -20.07
CA ASN A 130 2.51 -8.06 -20.52
C ASN A 130 3.28 -9.06 -19.62
N LEU A 131 3.08 -8.99 -18.31
CA LEU A 131 3.68 -9.91 -17.34
C LEU A 131 3.11 -11.32 -17.47
N ALA A 132 1.81 -11.47 -17.67
CA ALA A 132 1.17 -12.75 -17.91
C ALA A 132 1.80 -13.44 -19.13
N THR A 133 2.00 -12.69 -20.21
CA THR A 133 2.66 -13.18 -21.43
C THR A 133 4.14 -13.52 -21.18
N LYS A 134 4.89 -12.58 -20.58
CA LYS A 134 6.34 -12.73 -20.34
C LYS A 134 6.68 -13.94 -19.46
N HIS A 135 5.85 -14.19 -18.45
CA HIS A 135 6.09 -15.26 -17.47
C HIS A 135 5.27 -16.53 -17.72
N ASN A 136 4.53 -16.60 -18.85
CA ASN A 136 3.67 -17.73 -19.21
C ASN A 136 2.69 -18.07 -18.07
N LEU A 137 1.94 -17.08 -17.59
CA LEU A 137 0.93 -17.24 -16.55
C LEU A 137 -0.43 -17.39 -17.20
N SER A 138 -1.09 -18.50 -16.98
CA SER A 138 -2.43 -18.75 -17.54
C SER A 138 -3.49 -17.93 -16.84
N ARG A 139 -4.68 -17.87 -17.39
CA ARG A 139 -5.86 -17.29 -16.76
C ARG A 139 -6.23 -18.06 -15.48
N GLU A 140 -6.13 -19.37 -15.53
CA GLU A 140 -6.41 -20.28 -14.43
C GLU A 140 -5.45 -20.06 -13.26
N ASP A 141 -4.16 -19.85 -13.51
CA ASP A 141 -3.18 -19.51 -12.48
C ASP A 141 -3.55 -18.22 -11.76
N GLN A 142 -3.95 -17.19 -12.53
CA GLN A 142 -4.34 -15.89 -12.00
C GLN A 142 -5.64 -15.97 -11.18
N ASP A 143 -6.63 -16.70 -11.66
CA ASP A 143 -7.90 -16.89 -10.96
C ASP A 143 -7.72 -17.73 -9.69
N ALA A 144 -6.89 -18.78 -9.71
CA ALA A 144 -6.55 -19.57 -8.54
C ALA A 144 -5.83 -18.72 -7.46
N PHE A 145 -4.89 -17.88 -7.88
CA PHE A 145 -4.23 -16.95 -6.97
C PHE A 145 -5.23 -15.96 -6.33
N ALA A 146 -6.15 -15.41 -7.13
CA ALA A 146 -7.18 -14.51 -6.64
C ALA A 146 -8.13 -15.18 -5.65
N LEU A 147 -8.56 -16.41 -5.94
CA LEU A 147 -9.39 -17.20 -5.04
C LEU A 147 -8.68 -17.46 -3.70
N GLU A 148 -7.39 -17.81 -3.75
CA GLU A 148 -6.60 -18.03 -2.52
C GLU A 148 -6.48 -16.75 -1.69
N SER A 149 -6.25 -15.59 -2.31
CA SER A 149 -6.25 -14.29 -1.61
C SER A 149 -7.57 -14.03 -0.90
N GLN A 150 -8.71 -14.28 -1.55
CA GLN A 150 -10.05 -14.14 -0.95
C GLN A 150 -10.27 -15.12 0.22
N ASN A 151 -9.88 -16.38 0.07
CA ASN A 151 -10.03 -17.40 1.11
C ASN A 151 -9.20 -17.05 2.35
N ARG A 152 -7.95 -16.62 2.16
CA ARG A 152 -7.07 -16.16 3.25
C ARG A 152 -7.64 -14.95 3.98
N ALA A 153 -8.13 -13.96 3.23
CA ALA A 153 -8.75 -12.78 3.83
C ALA A 153 -10.00 -13.14 4.63
N ALA A 154 -10.89 -13.96 4.08
CA ALA A 154 -12.09 -14.41 4.76
C ALA A 154 -11.77 -15.15 6.06
N LYS A 155 -10.78 -16.06 6.03
CA LYS A 155 -10.31 -16.76 7.22
C LYS A 155 -9.74 -15.79 8.26
N ALA A 156 -8.86 -14.87 7.84
CA ALA A 156 -8.23 -13.89 8.74
C ALA A 156 -9.27 -12.97 9.41
N ILE A 157 -10.30 -12.56 8.69
CA ILE A 157 -11.43 -11.77 9.23
C ILE A 157 -12.20 -12.59 10.26
N ALA A 158 -12.55 -13.83 9.93
CA ALA A 158 -13.30 -14.70 10.83
C ALA A 158 -12.52 -15.01 12.14
N GLU A 159 -11.20 -15.14 12.04
CA GLU A 159 -10.30 -15.36 13.18
C GLU A 159 -9.93 -14.06 13.92
N GLY A 160 -10.38 -12.88 13.45
CA GLY A 160 -10.13 -11.59 14.08
C GLY A 160 -8.69 -11.09 13.95
N GLN A 161 -7.92 -11.55 12.96
CA GLN A 161 -6.51 -11.21 12.76
C GLN A 161 -6.25 -9.72 12.50
N PHE A 162 -7.27 -8.97 12.09
CA PHE A 162 -7.17 -7.54 11.79
C PHE A 162 -7.63 -6.63 12.93
N LYS A 163 -8.18 -7.16 14.04
CA LYS A 163 -8.76 -6.35 15.12
C LYS A 163 -7.78 -5.33 15.70
N ASP A 164 -6.53 -5.74 15.92
CA ASP A 164 -5.51 -4.86 16.48
C ASP A 164 -4.88 -3.91 15.44
N GLN A 165 -5.22 -4.08 14.16
CA GLN A 165 -4.73 -3.25 13.05
C GLN A 165 -5.75 -2.20 12.65
N ILE A 166 -7.04 -2.51 12.69
CA ILE A 166 -8.14 -1.65 12.28
C ILE A 166 -8.46 -0.64 13.38
N VAL A 167 -8.81 0.57 12.95
CA VAL A 167 -9.39 1.61 13.81
C VAL A 167 -10.86 1.70 13.47
N PRO A 168 -11.76 1.29 14.38
CA PRO A 168 -13.20 1.41 14.16
C PRO A 168 -13.63 2.87 13.93
N ILE A 169 -14.50 3.09 12.96
CA ILE A 169 -15.05 4.40 12.63
C ILE A 169 -16.57 4.35 12.81
N THR A 170 -17.11 5.29 13.60
CA THR A 170 -18.55 5.46 13.72
C THR A 170 -19.08 6.33 12.59
N ILE A 171 -20.00 5.77 11.81
CA ILE A 171 -20.69 6.45 10.72
C ILE A 171 -22.11 6.77 11.16
N SER A 172 -22.43 8.04 11.29
CA SER A 172 -23.79 8.48 11.61
C SER A 172 -24.68 8.41 10.37
N THR A 173 -25.72 7.59 10.43
CA THR A 173 -26.71 7.44 9.36
C THR A 173 -28.10 7.89 9.81
N ARG A 174 -29.03 8.03 8.87
CA ARG A 174 -30.45 8.35 9.20
C ARG A 174 -31.14 7.26 10.07
N LYS A 175 -30.57 6.05 10.08
CA LYS A 175 -31.10 4.90 10.85
C LYS A 175 -30.37 4.68 12.20
N GLY A 176 -29.43 5.58 12.54
CA GLY A 176 -28.57 5.49 13.73
C GLY A 176 -27.11 5.31 13.34
N ASP A 177 -26.26 5.22 14.35
CA ASP A 177 -24.83 5.06 14.19
C ASP A 177 -24.47 3.62 13.82
N VAL A 178 -23.56 3.47 12.88
CA VAL A 178 -23.00 2.21 12.44
C VAL A 178 -21.49 2.22 12.69
N THR A 179 -20.98 1.20 13.35
CA THR A 179 -19.53 1.01 13.51
C THR A 179 -18.98 0.32 12.27
N PHE A 180 -18.05 0.95 11.58
CA PHE A 180 -17.28 0.39 10.47
C PHE A 180 -15.93 -0.08 11.02
N ASP A 181 -15.76 -1.38 11.18
CA ASP A 181 -14.60 -2.03 11.80
C ASP A 181 -14.10 -3.27 11.03
N THR A 182 -14.67 -3.50 9.87
CA THR A 182 -14.33 -4.64 9.01
C THR A 182 -14.26 -4.17 7.56
N ASP A 183 -13.21 -4.57 6.84
CA ASP A 183 -13.05 -4.23 5.43
C ASP A 183 -14.20 -4.81 4.58
N GLU A 184 -14.78 -3.98 3.72
CA GLU A 184 -15.96 -4.35 2.90
C GLU A 184 -15.60 -4.91 1.52
N HIS A 185 -14.32 -4.84 1.12
CA HIS A 185 -13.89 -5.26 -0.21
C HIS A 185 -13.88 -6.80 -0.40
N PRO A 186 -13.54 -7.63 0.61
CA PRO A 186 -13.50 -9.09 0.47
C PRO A 186 -14.84 -9.67 0.00
N ARG A 187 -14.77 -10.64 -0.91
CA ARG A 187 -15.96 -11.26 -1.52
C ARG A 187 -15.81 -12.77 -1.58
N ALA A 188 -16.83 -13.47 -1.14
CA ALA A 188 -16.94 -14.90 -1.42
C ALA A 188 -17.01 -15.13 -2.94
N THR A 189 -16.13 -15.98 -3.47
CA THR A 189 -16.06 -16.31 -4.89
C THR A 189 -15.68 -17.77 -5.10
N THR A 190 -15.74 -18.25 -6.34
CA THR A 190 -15.33 -19.61 -6.73
C THR A 190 -14.56 -19.56 -8.05
N MET A 191 -13.84 -20.63 -8.38
CA MET A 191 -13.15 -20.73 -9.69
C MET A 191 -14.13 -20.58 -10.86
N GLU A 192 -15.34 -21.17 -10.75
CA GLU A 192 -16.36 -21.07 -11.79
C GLU A 192 -16.90 -19.65 -11.97
N ALA A 193 -16.98 -18.88 -10.88
CA ALA A 193 -17.40 -17.47 -10.93
C ALA A 193 -16.29 -16.60 -11.56
N LEU A 194 -15.04 -16.80 -11.17
CA LEU A 194 -13.89 -16.11 -11.75
C LEU A 194 -13.73 -16.43 -13.23
N ALA A 195 -13.82 -17.69 -13.63
CA ALA A 195 -13.66 -18.13 -15.04
C ALA A 195 -14.69 -17.47 -15.99
N LYS A 196 -15.88 -17.09 -15.49
CA LYS A 196 -16.93 -16.41 -16.28
C LYS A 196 -16.66 -14.91 -16.50
N MET A 197 -15.70 -14.32 -15.76
CA MET A 197 -15.39 -12.90 -15.89
C MET A 197 -14.67 -12.60 -17.21
N LYS A 198 -15.07 -11.52 -17.85
CA LYS A 198 -14.45 -11.08 -19.10
C LYS A 198 -13.13 -10.36 -18.82
N PRO A 199 -12.13 -10.46 -19.73
CA PRO A 199 -10.95 -9.62 -19.68
C PRO A 199 -11.31 -8.13 -19.61
N ALA A 200 -10.61 -7.38 -18.75
CA ALA A 200 -10.95 -5.99 -18.47
C ALA A 200 -10.14 -4.98 -19.31
N PHE A 201 -8.92 -5.35 -19.72
CA PHE A 201 -7.96 -4.38 -20.29
C PHE A 201 -7.58 -4.70 -21.74
N LYS A 202 -7.67 -5.95 -22.17
CA LYS A 202 -7.32 -6.41 -23.51
C LYS A 202 -8.39 -7.40 -23.98
N LYS A 203 -8.84 -7.30 -25.23
CA LYS A 203 -9.94 -8.12 -25.78
C LYS A 203 -9.75 -9.63 -25.54
N ASP A 204 -8.55 -10.14 -25.80
CA ASP A 204 -8.19 -11.55 -25.61
C ASP A 204 -7.18 -11.72 -24.47
N GLY A 205 -7.35 -10.91 -23.41
CA GLY A 205 -6.48 -10.90 -22.25
C GLY A 205 -6.88 -11.93 -21.19
N SER A 206 -6.11 -11.97 -20.13
CA SER A 206 -6.30 -12.84 -18.97
C SER A 206 -6.62 -12.09 -17.67
N VAL A 207 -6.35 -10.79 -17.62
CA VAL A 207 -6.59 -9.94 -16.46
C VAL A 207 -8.05 -9.49 -16.41
N THR A 208 -8.71 -9.76 -15.29
CA THR A 208 -10.13 -9.45 -15.07
C THR A 208 -10.31 -8.64 -13.78
N ALA A 209 -11.52 -8.15 -13.55
CA ALA A 209 -11.87 -7.53 -12.28
C ALA A 209 -11.79 -8.50 -11.08
N GLY A 210 -11.81 -9.82 -11.31
CA GLY A 210 -11.73 -10.82 -10.26
C GLY A 210 -10.30 -11.17 -9.85
N ASN A 211 -9.30 -10.93 -10.72
CA ASN A 211 -7.90 -11.21 -10.47
C ASN A 211 -7.02 -9.95 -10.47
N ALA A 212 -7.65 -8.79 -10.27
CA ALA A 212 -7.06 -7.47 -10.05
C ALA A 212 -7.52 -6.88 -8.72
N SER A 213 -6.74 -5.98 -8.14
CA SER A 213 -7.15 -5.21 -6.96
C SER A 213 -8.26 -4.21 -7.31
N GLY A 214 -8.99 -3.75 -6.29
CA GLY A 214 -10.08 -2.79 -6.45
C GLY A 214 -9.66 -1.33 -6.26
N ILE A 215 -10.65 -0.46 -6.44
CA ILE A 215 -10.60 0.97 -6.10
C ILE A 215 -11.10 1.10 -4.67
N ASN A 216 -10.28 1.62 -3.76
CA ASN A 216 -10.56 1.62 -2.33
C ASN A 216 -10.16 2.94 -1.66
N ASP A 217 -10.81 3.21 -0.52
CA ASP A 217 -10.48 4.32 0.37
C ASP A 217 -9.81 3.76 1.62
N ALA A 218 -8.70 4.34 2.06
CA ALA A 218 -8.08 3.98 3.33
C ALA A 218 -7.09 5.03 3.83
N ALA A 219 -6.73 4.89 5.10
CA ALA A 219 -5.60 5.57 5.73
C ALA A 219 -4.88 4.63 6.68
N SER A 220 -3.56 4.61 6.64
CA SER A 220 -2.72 3.82 7.55
C SER A 220 -1.47 4.58 7.93
N PHE A 221 -1.07 4.49 9.22
CA PHE A 221 0.04 5.25 9.78
C PHE A 221 0.86 4.42 10.76
N LEU A 222 2.17 4.62 10.74
CA LEU A 222 3.12 4.07 11.70
C LEU A 222 3.82 5.24 12.41
N VAL A 223 4.01 5.09 13.72
CA VAL A 223 4.86 5.98 14.52
C VAL A 223 6.27 5.37 14.54
N LEU A 224 7.26 6.20 14.26
CA LEU A 224 8.67 5.83 14.26
C LEU A 224 9.41 6.63 15.31
N ALA A 225 10.41 6.03 15.91
CA ALA A 225 11.26 6.68 16.91
C ALA A 225 12.72 6.24 16.77
N GLU A 226 13.63 7.10 17.21
CA GLU A 226 15.01 6.71 17.47
C GLU A 226 15.01 5.70 18.64
N ALA A 227 15.79 4.63 18.53
CA ALA A 227 15.71 3.49 19.43
C ALA A 227 16.08 3.84 20.88
N GLY A 228 17.14 4.64 21.09
CA GLY A 228 17.58 5.08 22.40
C GLY A 228 16.60 6.03 23.07
N VAL A 229 15.97 6.92 22.28
CA VAL A 229 14.94 7.84 22.76
C VAL A 229 13.68 7.08 23.13
N ALA A 230 13.24 6.12 22.32
CA ALA A 230 12.10 5.26 22.64
C ALA A 230 12.33 4.48 23.96
N ALA A 231 13.52 3.87 24.13
CA ALA A 231 13.87 3.15 25.35
C ALA A 231 13.90 4.07 26.58
N LYS A 232 14.48 5.26 26.45
CA LYS A 232 14.52 6.28 27.52
C LYS A 232 13.11 6.71 27.97
N ASN A 233 12.17 6.74 27.04
CA ASN A 233 10.77 7.11 27.30
C ASN A 233 9.89 5.90 27.67
N GLY A 234 10.48 4.72 27.91
CA GLY A 234 9.76 3.51 28.33
C GLY A 234 8.89 2.88 27.25
N GLN A 235 9.06 3.24 25.99
CA GLN A 235 8.32 2.69 24.87
C GLN A 235 8.88 1.34 24.43
N LYS A 236 8.01 0.51 23.88
CA LYS A 236 8.37 -0.82 23.36
C LYS A 236 8.11 -0.86 21.86
N PRO A 237 9.12 -0.56 21.03
CA PRO A 237 8.96 -0.64 19.59
C PRO A 237 8.57 -2.06 19.15
N LEU A 238 7.67 -2.16 18.20
CA LEU A 238 7.22 -3.45 17.64
C LEU A 238 8.27 -4.04 16.68
N ALA A 239 8.90 -3.18 15.89
CA ALA A 239 9.86 -3.61 14.89
C ALA A 239 10.90 -2.54 14.60
N ARG A 240 12.05 -2.96 14.08
CA ARG A 240 13.07 -2.12 13.50
C ARG A 240 13.00 -2.17 11.98
N VAL A 241 13.21 -1.04 11.31
CA VAL A 241 13.49 -0.99 9.88
C VAL A 241 14.92 -1.49 9.67
N ALA A 242 15.08 -2.72 9.19
CA ALA A 242 16.38 -3.37 9.02
C ALA A 242 17.05 -3.00 7.69
N GLY A 243 16.26 -2.75 6.65
CA GLY A 243 16.76 -2.34 5.34
C GLY A 243 15.60 -1.89 4.44
N TYR A 244 15.94 -1.08 3.44
CA TYR A 244 14.97 -0.64 2.44
C TYR A 244 15.65 -0.34 1.11
N ALA A 245 14.87 -0.41 0.02
CA ALA A 245 15.33 0.01 -1.29
C ALA A 245 14.17 0.43 -2.19
N VAL A 246 14.51 1.27 -3.15
CA VAL A 246 13.70 1.58 -4.34
C VAL A 246 14.50 1.20 -5.57
N ALA A 247 13.83 0.74 -6.62
CA ALA A 247 14.48 0.38 -7.87
C ALA A 247 13.57 0.71 -9.06
N GLY A 248 14.18 0.97 -10.22
CA GLY A 248 13.49 1.18 -11.50
C GLY A 248 13.52 -0.08 -12.35
N VAL A 249 12.50 -0.24 -13.19
CA VAL A 249 12.37 -1.27 -14.23
C VAL A 249 11.70 -0.65 -15.46
N PRO A 250 11.72 -1.29 -16.64
CA PRO A 250 10.93 -0.84 -17.78
C PRO A 250 9.45 -0.69 -17.41
N ASN A 251 8.85 0.41 -17.85
CA ASN A 251 7.47 0.77 -17.47
C ASN A 251 6.43 -0.22 -17.99
N GLU A 252 6.63 -0.84 -19.14
CA GLU A 252 5.76 -1.85 -19.73
C GLU A 252 5.66 -3.15 -18.91
N VAL A 253 6.58 -3.34 -17.98
CA VAL A 253 6.61 -4.45 -17.02
C VAL A 253 6.77 -3.94 -15.58
N MET A 254 6.14 -2.83 -15.26
CA MET A 254 6.27 -2.13 -13.96
C MET A 254 6.07 -3.05 -12.76
N GLY A 255 5.28 -4.10 -12.93
CA GLY A 255 5.01 -5.08 -11.87
C GLY A 255 6.23 -5.90 -11.44
N GLU A 256 7.35 -5.86 -12.18
CA GLU A 256 8.64 -6.46 -11.79
C GLU A 256 9.43 -5.56 -10.81
N GLY A 257 9.01 -4.33 -10.57
CA GLY A 257 9.69 -3.40 -9.67
C GLY A 257 10.06 -3.96 -8.29
N PRO A 258 9.21 -4.79 -7.64
CA PRO A 258 9.55 -5.48 -6.40
C PRO A 258 10.80 -6.36 -6.48
N ILE A 259 11.11 -6.92 -7.65
CA ILE A 259 12.22 -7.86 -7.81
C ILE A 259 13.57 -7.23 -7.48
N PRO A 260 14.03 -6.17 -8.19
CA PRO A 260 15.28 -5.51 -7.84
C PRO A 260 15.21 -4.80 -6.48
N ALA A 261 14.06 -4.19 -6.12
CA ALA A 261 13.92 -3.51 -4.85
C ALA A 261 14.11 -4.47 -3.65
N THR A 262 13.53 -5.67 -3.70
CA THR A 262 13.67 -6.70 -2.67
C THR A 262 15.13 -7.17 -2.55
N LYS A 263 15.81 -7.45 -3.67
CA LYS A 263 17.21 -7.89 -3.65
C LYS A 263 18.11 -6.86 -2.97
N ILE A 264 17.97 -5.58 -3.33
CA ILE A 264 18.76 -4.49 -2.73
C ILE A 264 18.39 -4.28 -1.25
N ALA A 265 17.11 -4.37 -0.88
CA ALA A 265 16.68 -4.23 0.51
C ALA A 265 17.24 -5.34 1.40
N LEU A 266 17.23 -6.58 0.94
CA LEU A 266 17.83 -7.73 1.64
C LEU A 266 19.35 -7.57 1.78
N GLU A 267 20.05 -7.18 0.72
CA GLU A 267 21.49 -6.90 0.77
C GLU A 267 21.82 -5.83 1.83
N ARG A 268 21.09 -4.72 1.85
CA ARG A 268 21.25 -3.65 2.86
C ARG A 268 20.93 -4.10 4.27
N ALA A 269 20.00 -5.03 4.44
CA ALA A 269 19.68 -5.63 5.73
C ALA A 269 20.71 -6.70 6.17
N GLY A 270 21.63 -7.12 5.29
CA GLY A 270 22.55 -8.24 5.53
C GLY A 270 21.84 -9.58 5.62
N LEU A 271 20.71 -9.74 4.94
CA LEU A 271 19.85 -10.93 5.01
C LEU A 271 19.71 -11.61 3.65
N LYS A 272 19.45 -12.93 3.69
CA LYS A 272 19.02 -13.74 2.54
C LYS A 272 17.51 -13.91 2.59
N LEU A 273 16.93 -14.26 1.43
CA LEU A 273 15.48 -14.44 1.31
C LEU A 273 14.94 -15.59 2.18
N ASP A 274 15.68 -16.66 2.35
CA ASP A 274 15.31 -17.82 3.16
C ASP A 274 15.13 -17.47 4.65
N GLN A 275 15.79 -16.40 5.13
CA GLN A 275 15.67 -15.86 6.49
C GLN A 275 14.42 -15.02 6.70
N ILE A 276 13.69 -14.66 5.63
CA ILE A 276 12.43 -13.93 5.74
C ILE A 276 11.30 -14.89 6.11
N ASP A 277 10.59 -14.56 7.15
CA ASP A 277 9.52 -15.38 7.72
C ASP A 277 8.13 -14.98 7.23
N VAL A 278 7.92 -13.68 7.01
CA VAL A 278 6.64 -13.10 6.59
C VAL A 278 6.88 -12.18 5.40
N ILE A 279 6.11 -12.33 4.34
CA ILE A 279 6.19 -11.50 3.15
C ILE A 279 4.82 -10.90 2.87
N GLU A 280 4.73 -9.58 2.86
CA GLU A 280 3.60 -8.83 2.33
C GLU A 280 4.00 -8.24 0.98
N SER A 281 3.62 -8.91 -0.08
CA SER A 281 3.83 -8.51 -1.47
C SER A 281 2.52 -7.99 -2.04
N ASN A 282 2.44 -6.71 -2.38
CA ASN A 282 1.19 -6.12 -2.86
C ASN A 282 0.66 -6.84 -4.11
N GLU A 283 -0.63 -7.13 -4.11
CA GLU A 283 -1.35 -7.80 -5.21
C GLU A 283 -2.09 -6.78 -6.07
N ALA A 284 -1.36 -5.93 -6.78
CA ALA A 284 -2.01 -5.00 -7.71
C ALA A 284 -2.79 -5.77 -8.80
N PHE A 285 -2.20 -6.87 -9.28
CA PHE A 285 -2.80 -7.85 -10.20
C PHE A 285 -2.24 -9.24 -9.87
N ALA A 286 -3.02 -10.29 -10.04
CA ALA A 286 -2.55 -11.66 -9.84
C ALA A 286 -1.35 -11.99 -10.72
N ALA A 287 -1.38 -11.62 -12.01
CA ALA A 287 -0.25 -11.80 -12.93
C ALA A 287 1.03 -11.12 -12.41
N GLN A 288 0.91 -9.93 -11.84
CA GLN A 288 2.03 -9.19 -11.28
C GLN A 288 2.59 -9.90 -10.02
N ALA A 289 1.73 -10.28 -9.07
CA ALA A 289 2.15 -10.93 -7.83
C ALA A 289 2.79 -12.31 -8.10
N LEU A 290 2.21 -13.10 -9.01
CA LEU A 290 2.76 -14.39 -9.47
C LEU A 290 4.11 -14.22 -10.14
N SER A 291 4.31 -13.20 -10.98
CA SER A 291 5.61 -12.91 -11.63
C SER A 291 6.70 -12.63 -10.60
N VAL A 292 6.42 -11.82 -9.60
CA VAL A 292 7.35 -11.50 -8.50
C VAL A 292 7.67 -12.76 -7.69
N THR A 293 6.65 -13.52 -7.29
CA THR A 293 6.79 -14.77 -6.54
C THR A 293 7.66 -15.77 -7.30
N LYS A 294 7.41 -15.95 -8.60
CA LYS A 294 8.15 -16.88 -9.47
C LYS A 294 9.62 -16.49 -9.61
N VAL A 295 9.90 -15.21 -9.87
CA VAL A 295 11.28 -14.74 -10.13
C VAL A 295 12.12 -14.68 -8.87
N LEU A 296 11.54 -14.27 -7.73
CA LEU A 296 12.25 -14.23 -6.45
C LEU A 296 12.31 -15.59 -5.76
N GLY A 297 11.46 -16.54 -6.14
CA GLY A 297 11.36 -17.83 -5.47
C GLY A 297 10.71 -17.70 -4.08
N PHE A 298 9.72 -16.84 -3.95
CA PHE A 298 8.98 -16.72 -2.69
C PHE A 298 8.25 -18.01 -2.35
N ASP A 299 8.34 -18.42 -1.09
CA ASP A 299 7.53 -19.50 -0.55
C ASP A 299 6.08 -19.01 -0.37
N PRO A 300 5.09 -19.55 -1.12
CA PRO A 300 3.71 -19.12 -1.04
C PRO A 300 3.09 -19.23 0.37
N ALA A 301 3.63 -20.10 1.23
CA ALA A 301 3.19 -20.25 2.60
C ALA A 301 3.58 -19.06 3.50
N LYS A 302 4.54 -18.23 3.05
CA LYS A 302 5.01 -17.04 3.76
C LYS A 302 4.45 -15.74 3.18
N VAL A 303 3.80 -15.79 2.00
CA VAL A 303 3.34 -14.59 1.27
C VAL A 303 1.86 -14.34 1.54
N ASN A 304 1.53 -13.10 1.95
CA ASN A 304 0.15 -12.61 2.12
C ASN A 304 -0.74 -13.63 2.84
N VAL A 305 -0.24 -14.16 3.95
CA VAL A 305 -0.88 -15.28 4.68
C VAL A 305 -2.29 -14.97 5.17
N ASN A 306 -2.60 -13.69 5.29
CA ASN A 306 -3.93 -13.17 5.69
C ASN A 306 -4.67 -12.51 4.50
N GLY A 307 -4.38 -12.92 3.26
CA GLY A 307 -4.89 -12.30 2.05
C GLY A 307 -4.15 -11.02 1.66
N GLY A 308 -4.22 -10.66 0.40
CA GLY A 308 -3.59 -9.46 -0.15
C GLY A 308 -4.58 -8.50 -0.81
N ALA A 309 -4.09 -7.60 -1.65
CA ALA A 309 -4.86 -6.49 -2.17
C ALA A 309 -6.00 -6.89 -3.13
N ILE A 310 -5.95 -8.06 -3.74
CA ILE A 310 -7.08 -8.56 -4.55
C ILE A 310 -8.31 -8.74 -3.65
N ALA A 311 -8.12 -9.24 -2.43
CA ALA A 311 -9.19 -9.43 -1.47
C ALA A 311 -9.47 -8.17 -0.63
N LEU A 312 -8.41 -7.49 -0.14
CA LEU A 312 -8.52 -6.41 0.85
C LEU A 312 -8.53 -5.00 0.24
N GLY A 313 -8.19 -4.88 -1.05
CA GLY A 313 -8.14 -3.61 -1.75
C GLY A 313 -6.75 -2.97 -1.86
N HIS A 314 -6.64 -1.98 -2.77
CA HIS A 314 -5.40 -1.26 -3.05
C HIS A 314 -5.63 0.26 -3.08
N PRO A 315 -5.85 0.90 -1.93
CA PRO A 315 -5.88 2.37 -1.84
C PRO A 315 -4.47 2.93 -2.10
N VAL A 316 -4.22 3.38 -3.33
CA VAL A 316 -2.90 3.59 -3.94
C VAL A 316 -1.91 4.27 -2.99
N GLY A 317 -2.26 5.45 -2.46
CA GLY A 317 -1.38 6.24 -1.58
C GLY A 317 -1.23 5.70 -0.15
N ALA A 318 -2.08 4.74 0.29
CA ALA A 318 -2.08 4.20 1.65
C ALA A 318 -1.54 2.77 1.75
N THR A 319 -1.57 2.00 0.68
CA THR A 319 -1.28 0.55 0.67
C THR A 319 0.07 0.20 1.29
N GLY A 320 1.11 1.00 1.04
CA GLY A 320 2.44 0.72 1.58
C GLY A 320 2.48 0.66 3.11
N ALA A 321 1.73 1.52 3.80
CA ALA A 321 1.61 1.49 5.26
C ALA A 321 0.70 0.34 5.74
N ILE A 322 -0.32 -0.03 4.96
CA ILE A 322 -1.19 -1.17 5.26
C ILE A 322 -0.37 -2.47 5.26
N ILE A 323 0.39 -2.74 4.19
CA ILE A 323 1.21 -3.96 4.11
C ILE A 323 2.35 -3.98 5.15
N ALA A 324 2.93 -2.81 5.49
CA ALA A 324 3.89 -2.71 6.58
C ALA A 324 3.25 -3.05 7.93
N THR A 325 2.06 -2.53 8.22
CA THR A 325 1.29 -2.84 9.43
C THR A 325 0.96 -4.33 9.51
N LYS A 326 0.41 -4.91 8.44
CA LYS A 326 0.10 -6.34 8.36
C LYS A 326 1.34 -7.20 8.60
N CYS A 327 2.47 -6.86 7.96
CA CYS A 327 3.73 -7.57 8.11
C CYS A 327 4.20 -7.57 9.57
N ILE A 328 4.23 -6.41 10.23
CA ILE A 328 4.68 -6.27 11.61
C ILE A 328 3.75 -7.04 12.57
N HIS A 329 2.44 -6.89 12.43
CA HIS A 329 1.47 -7.61 13.27
C HIS A 329 1.56 -9.12 13.08
N GLU A 330 1.76 -9.61 11.86
CA GLU A 330 1.93 -11.05 11.59
C GLU A 330 3.22 -11.61 12.20
N LEU A 331 4.32 -10.85 12.19
CA LEU A 331 5.55 -11.22 12.90
C LEU A 331 5.30 -11.39 14.40
N HIS A 332 4.54 -10.50 15.03
CA HIS A 332 4.19 -10.60 16.44
C HIS A 332 3.26 -11.76 16.73
N ARG A 333 2.21 -11.93 15.93
CA ARG A 333 1.25 -13.02 16.10
C ARG A 333 1.91 -14.40 16.02
N THR A 334 2.88 -14.56 15.14
CA THR A 334 3.56 -15.84 14.89
C THR A 334 4.86 -16.02 15.67
N GLY A 335 5.33 -15.00 16.39
CA GLY A 335 6.61 -15.02 17.09
C GLY A 335 7.83 -15.03 16.15
N LYS A 336 7.61 -14.73 14.86
CA LYS A 336 8.66 -14.74 13.82
C LYS A 336 9.51 -13.47 13.87
N ARG A 337 10.66 -13.47 13.20
CA ARG A 337 11.66 -12.41 13.35
C ARG A 337 11.70 -11.43 12.21
N TYR A 338 11.81 -11.89 10.97
CA TYR A 338 12.05 -11.02 9.83
C TYR A 338 10.85 -10.99 8.87
N GLY A 339 10.45 -9.78 8.50
CA GLY A 339 9.38 -9.53 7.54
C GLY A 339 9.80 -8.66 6.39
N LEU A 340 9.19 -8.85 5.24
CA LEU A 340 9.40 -8.07 4.03
C LEU A 340 8.06 -7.50 3.55
N ALA A 341 8.00 -6.18 3.38
CA ALA A 341 6.92 -5.52 2.66
C ALA A 341 7.46 -5.00 1.33
N THR A 342 6.82 -5.36 0.22
CA THR A 342 7.26 -4.95 -1.13
C THR A 342 6.08 -4.70 -2.05
N MET A 343 6.25 -3.79 -3.01
CA MET A 343 5.21 -3.45 -3.97
C MET A 343 5.75 -2.83 -5.26
N CYS A 344 5.02 -3.06 -6.35
CA CYS A 344 5.22 -2.37 -7.61
C CYS A 344 4.69 -0.94 -7.56
N ILE A 345 5.17 -0.12 -8.48
CA ILE A 345 4.81 1.30 -8.58
C ILE A 345 4.63 1.63 -10.06
N GLY A 346 3.55 2.27 -10.42
CA GLY A 346 3.28 2.72 -11.77
C GLY A 346 4.43 3.55 -12.36
N GLY A 347 4.64 3.47 -13.67
CA GLY A 347 5.76 4.10 -14.35
C GLY A 347 7.09 3.34 -14.27
N GLY A 348 7.08 2.08 -13.78
CA GLY A 348 8.26 1.22 -13.82
C GLY A 348 9.17 1.33 -12.60
N GLN A 349 8.61 1.25 -11.37
CA GLN A 349 9.40 1.27 -10.14
C GLN A 349 8.93 0.20 -9.16
N GLY A 350 9.72 -0.05 -8.11
CA GLY A 350 9.37 -0.88 -6.97
C GLY A 350 10.00 -0.35 -5.68
N ILE A 351 9.42 -0.72 -4.56
CA ILE A 351 9.93 -0.42 -3.21
C ILE A 351 9.84 -1.66 -2.35
N ALA A 352 10.83 -1.84 -1.47
CA ALA A 352 10.85 -2.91 -0.48
C ALA A 352 11.39 -2.39 0.86
N VAL A 353 10.82 -2.88 1.96
CA VAL A 353 11.28 -2.61 3.32
C VAL A 353 11.33 -3.92 4.09
N VAL A 354 12.46 -4.15 4.75
CA VAL A 354 12.67 -5.29 5.65
C VAL A 354 12.47 -4.82 7.09
N PHE A 355 11.64 -5.53 7.82
CA PHE A 355 11.38 -5.31 9.24
C PHE A 355 11.97 -6.45 10.07
N GLU A 356 12.52 -6.10 11.22
CA GLU A 356 12.91 -7.06 12.25
C GLU A 356 12.03 -6.84 13.49
N ARG A 357 11.29 -7.86 13.91
CA ARG A 357 10.51 -7.83 15.16
C ARG A 357 11.46 -7.69 16.37
N LEU A 358 11.08 -6.83 17.29
CA LEU A 358 11.79 -6.59 18.55
C LEU A 358 11.11 -7.30 19.73
#